data_9acb090b67177b5cbc55105d6b8f0f6a
#
_entry.id   9acb090b67177b5cbc55105d6b8f0f6a
#
_cell.length_a   1.000
_cell.length_b   1.000
_cell.length_c   1.000
_cell.angle_alpha   90.00
_cell.angle_beta   90.00
_cell.angle_gamma   90.00
#
_symmetry.space_group_name_H-M   'P 1'
#
loop_
_entity.id
_entity.type
_entity.pdbx_description
1 polymer ?
#
loop_
_entity_poly.entity_id
_entity_poly.type
_entity_poly.pdbx_seq_one_letter_code
_entity_poly.pdbx_strand_id
1 'polypeptide(L)'
;MKKIIFALVCAVLFSASSFAQNMNSKGDNIIGEYLSIKDGSKSKIRIIKAKDGTYTAQVFWVENPLDKNGNKRKDVKNPDKKLRNVDVDKIVLIKGLKYDADDQEWGDTDIYDPTGGKIYSVDIEFKDAKTLKVYGNIWGIGKTVYWTKIK
;
A
#
# COMPACT_ATOMS: atom_id res chain seq x y z
N MET A 1 29.73 -20.72 25.75
CA MET A 1 29.68 -19.47 24.97
C MET A 1 28.90 -19.59 23.68
N LYS A 2 28.93 -20.69 22.91
CA LYS A 2 28.18 -20.85 21.67
C LYS A 2 26.63 -20.93 21.82
N LYS A 3 26.13 -21.31 22.99
CA LYS A 3 24.66 -21.44 23.24
C LYS A 3 23.94 -20.12 23.49
N ILE A 4 24.65 -19.05 23.89
CA ILE A 4 24.07 -17.75 24.23
C ILE A 4 23.76 -16.92 22.95
N ILE A 5 24.55 -17.10 21.88
CA ILE A 5 24.39 -16.38 20.60
C ILE A 5 23.15 -16.87 19.86
N PHE A 6 22.80 -18.15 19.97
CA PHE A 6 21.62 -18.73 19.31
C PHE A 6 20.29 -18.28 19.93
N ALA A 7 20.26 -18.04 21.24
CA ALA A 7 19.07 -17.54 21.96
C ALA A 7 18.76 -16.07 21.62
N LEU A 8 19.79 -15.25 21.37
CA LEU A 8 19.63 -13.82 21.06
C LEU A 8 19.05 -13.60 19.64
N VAL A 9 19.46 -14.43 18.67
CA VAL A 9 18.96 -14.37 17.29
C VAL A 9 17.49 -14.78 17.20
N CYS A 10 17.06 -15.78 17.98
CA CYS A 10 15.65 -16.19 18.05
C CYS A 10 14.76 -15.11 18.70
N ALA A 11 15.25 -14.37 19.69
CA ALA A 11 14.49 -13.32 20.37
C ALA A 11 14.19 -12.11 19.46
N VAL A 12 15.11 -11.76 18.55
CA VAL A 12 14.93 -10.65 17.61
C VAL A 12 13.90 -11.01 16.52
N LEU A 13 13.89 -12.26 16.05
CA LEU A 13 12.88 -12.73 15.08
C LEU A 13 11.48 -12.82 15.70
N PHE A 14 11.38 -13.16 16.98
CA PHE A 14 10.11 -13.21 17.71
C PHE A 14 9.48 -11.82 17.92
N SER A 15 10.31 -10.78 18.15
CA SER A 15 9.80 -9.43 18.38
C SER A 15 9.20 -8.80 17.11
N ALA A 16 9.80 -9.01 15.94
CA ALA A 16 9.26 -8.46 14.68
C ALA A 16 7.89 -9.07 14.34
N SER A 17 7.70 -10.36 14.54
CA SER A 17 6.43 -11.06 14.31
C SER A 17 5.31 -10.57 15.24
N SER A 18 5.60 -10.27 16.50
CA SER A 18 4.60 -9.81 17.47
C SER A 18 4.14 -8.38 17.18
N PHE A 19 5.00 -7.50 16.67
CA PHE A 19 4.63 -6.13 16.27
C PHE A 19 3.74 -6.12 15.02
N ALA A 20 4.04 -6.93 14.01
CA ALA A 20 3.19 -7.08 12.82
C ALA A 20 1.81 -7.61 13.20
N GLN A 21 1.74 -8.64 14.01
CA GLN A 21 0.49 -9.22 14.49
C GLN A 21 -0.36 -8.21 15.29
N ASN A 22 0.27 -7.36 16.09
CA ASN A 22 -0.43 -6.29 16.82
C ASN A 22 -0.99 -5.23 15.85
N MET A 23 -0.24 -4.84 14.83
CA MET A 23 -0.71 -3.87 13.81
C MET A 23 -1.87 -4.40 12.98
N ASN A 24 -1.93 -5.69 12.71
CA ASN A 24 -3.00 -6.34 11.96
C ASN A 24 -4.27 -6.61 12.79
N SER A 25 -4.23 -6.38 14.10
CA SER A 25 -5.34 -6.71 15.02
C SER A 25 -6.53 -5.75 14.95
N LYS A 26 -6.39 -4.57 14.36
CA LYS A 26 -7.45 -3.55 14.24
C LYS A 26 -7.45 -2.91 12.86
N GLY A 27 -8.63 -2.83 12.25
CA GLY A 27 -8.79 -2.26 10.91
C GLY A 27 -8.28 -0.83 10.77
N ASP A 28 -8.49 0.02 11.78
CA ASP A 28 -8.09 1.43 11.72
C ASP A 28 -6.56 1.66 11.85
N ASN A 29 -5.79 0.64 12.18
CA ASN A 29 -4.33 0.75 12.22
C ASN A 29 -3.71 1.08 10.85
N ILE A 30 -4.42 0.76 9.76
CA ILE A 30 -3.98 1.06 8.38
C ILE A 30 -4.06 2.55 8.05
N ILE A 31 -4.85 3.34 8.79
CA ILE A 31 -5.00 4.77 8.54
C ILE A 31 -3.66 5.49 8.74
N GLY A 32 -3.27 6.31 7.77
CA GLY A 32 -2.03 7.07 7.85
C GLY A 32 -1.47 7.45 6.48
N GLU A 33 -0.23 7.92 6.51
CA GLU A 33 0.52 8.29 5.31
C GLU A 33 1.71 7.37 5.12
N TYR A 34 1.96 7.01 3.87
CA TYR A 34 2.93 5.99 3.49
C TYR A 34 3.80 6.46 2.34
N LEU A 35 5.07 6.07 2.35
CA LEU A 35 5.99 6.20 1.22
C LEU A 35 6.01 4.89 0.44
N SER A 36 5.79 4.98 -0.87
CA SER A 36 6.00 3.91 -1.83
C SER A 36 7.17 4.24 -2.74
N ILE A 37 8.06 3.27 -2.94
CA ILE A 37 9.15 3.35 -3.92
C ILE A 37 8.92 2.22 -4.92
N LYS A 38 8.66 2.56 -6.17
CA LYS A 38 8.42 1.61 -7.25
C LYS A 38 9.24 2.01 -8.47
N ASP A 39 10.05 1.07 -8.96
CA ASP A 39 10.93 1.30 -10.14
C ASP A 39 11.78 2.60 -10.01
N GLY A 40 12.29 2.87 -8.80
CA GLY A 40 13.08 4.05 -8.48
C GLY A 40 12.30 5.36 -8.29
N SER A 41 10.99 5.36 -8.54
CA SER A 41 10.13 6.54 -8.36
C SER A 41 9.43 6.51 -7.01
N LYS A 42 9.38 7.66 -6.34
CA LYS A 42 8.72 7.82 -5.03
C LYS A 42 7.35 8.44 -5.17
N SER A 43 6.42 7.93 -4.38
CA SER A 43 5.10 8.52 -4.18
C SER A 43 4.68 8.43 -2.72
N LYS A 44 3.83 9.37 -2.28
CA LYS A 44 3.21 9.32 -0.95
C LYS A 44 1.72 9.04 -1.09
N ILE A 45 1.24 8.12 -0.27
CA ILE A 45 -0.11 7.60 -0.30
C ILE A 45 -0.74 7.86 1.05
N ARG A 46 -1.97 8.35 1.05
CA ARG A 46 -2.77 8.53 2.26
C ARG A 46 -3.89 7.50 2.27
N ILE A 47 -4.03 6.79 3.40
CA ILE A 47 -5.16 5.89 3.65
C ILE A 47 -6.07 6.55 4.67
N ILE A 48 -7.34 6.68 4.29
CA ILE A 48 -8.40 7.24 5.13
C ILE A 48 -9.57 6.27 5.24
N LYS A 49 -10.36 6.40 6.30
CA LYS A 49 -11.62 5.67 6.46
C LYS A 49 -12.74 6.43 5.77
N ALA A 50 -13.48 5.76 4.91
CA ALA A 50 -14.66 6.29 4.26
C ALA A 50 -15.89 6.22 5.19
N LYS A 51 -16.95 6.95 4.84
CA LYS A 51 -18.20 6.99 5.63
C LYS A 51 -18.88 5.64 5.78
N ASP A 52 -18.71 4.75 4.80
CA ASP A 52 -19.25 3.38 4.79
C ASP A 52 -18.42 2.38 5.61
N GLY A 53 -17.35 2.84 6.28
CA GLY A 53 -16.46 2.01 7.08
C GLY A 53 -15.33 1.33 6.31
N THR A 54 -15.30 1.44 4.99
CA THR A 54 -14.19 0.96 4.16
C THR A 54 -13.03 1.96 4.15
N TYR A 55 -11.90 1.58 3.54
CA TYR A 55 -10.73 2.45 3.45
C TYR A 55 -10.45 2.81 2.00
N THR A 56 -9.91 4.01 1.81
CA THR A 56 -9.50 4.54 0.51
C THR A 56 -8.02 4.89 0.57
N ALA A 57 -7.24 4.46 -0.43
CA ALA A 57 -5.84 4.82 -0.59
C ALA A 57 -5.68 5.75 -1.80
N GLN A 58 -5.14 6.94 -1.57
CA GLN A 58 -4.97 7.97 -2.59
C GLN A 58 -3.56 8.53 -2.59
N VAL A 59 -2.98 8.69 -3.77
CA VAL A 59 -1.72 9.43 -3.95
C VAL A 59 -1.96 10.90 -3.64
N PHE A 60 -1.09 11.50 -2.85
CA PHE A 60 -1.13 12.94 -2.56
C PHE A 60 0.17 13.68 -2.86
N TRP A 61 1.22 12.94 -3.24
CA TRP A 61 2.49 13.48 -3.68
C TRP A 61 3.23 12.46 -4.56
N VAL A 62 3.92 12.94 -5.59
CA VAL A 62 4.86 12.18 -6.41
C VAL A 62 6.15 12.97 -6.61
N GLU A 63 7.27 12.26 -6.72
CA GLU A 63 8.61 12.86 -6.86
C GLU A 63 8.74 13.70 -8.14
N ASN A 64 8.14 13.25 -9.25
CA ASN A 64 8.19 13.92 -10.54
C ASN A 64 6.78 14.23 -11.06
N PRO A 65 6.13 15.30 -10.58
CA PRO A 65 4.74 15.60 -10.93
C PRO A 65 4.57 16.25 -12.31
N LEU A 66 5.65 16.75 -12.92
CA LEU A 66 5.61 17.50 -14.17
C LEU A 66 6.19 16.69 -15.35
N ASP A 67 5.67 16.96 -16.54
CA ASP A 67 6.23 16.47 -17.79
C ASP A 67 7.40 17.38 -18.28
N LYS A 68 8.01 17.02 -19.41
CA LYS A 68 9.13 17.77 -20.01
C LYS A 68 8.77 19.21 -20.41
N ASN A 69 7.48 19.53 -20.53
CA ASN A 69 6.98 20.85 -20.90
C ASN A 69 6.56 21.68 -19.66
N GLY A 70 6.74 21.14 -18.44
CA GLY A 70 6.34 21.82 -17.20
C GLY A 70 4.86 21.68 -16.84
N ASN A 71 4.10 20.86 -17.56
CA ASN A 71 2.71 20.61 -17.26
C ASN A 71 2.56 19.44 -16.26
N LYS A 72 1.51 19.49 -15.44
CA LYS A 72 1.19 18.36 -14.56
C LYS A 72 0.93 17.09 -15.38
N ARG A 73 1.61 16.02 -15.01
CA ARG A 73 1.40 14.71 -15.61
C ARG A 73 0.02 14.18 -15.23
N LYS A 74 -0.61 13.50 -16.17
CA LYS A 74 -1.97 12.95 -16.04
C LYS A 74 -1.94 11.42 -16.02
N ASP A 75 -3.00 10.83 -15.54
CA ASP A 75 -3.22 9.38 -15.47
C ASP A 75 -3.66 8.81 -16.83
N VAL A 76 -2.87 9.04 -17.85
CA VAL A 76 -3.22 8.77 -19.27
C VAL A 76 -3.43 7.28 -19.58
N LYS A 77 -2.92 6.38 -18.73
CA LYS A 77 -3.07 4.92 -18.90
C LYS A 77 -4.29 4.35 -18.19
N ASN A 78 -5.09 5.19 -17.50
CA ASN A 78 -6.25 4.70 -16.78
C ASN A 78 -7.21 3.99 -17.75
N PRO A 79 -7.65 2.76 -17.44
CA PRO A 79 -8.64 2.05 -18.26
C PRO A 79 -9.98 2.81 -18.34
N ASP A 80 -10.39 3.52 -17.28
CA ASP A 80 -11.52 4.44 -17.32
C ASP A 80 -11.10 5.76 -17.97
N LYS A 81 -11.60 6.00 -19.17
CA LYS A 81 -11.30 7.22 -19.95
C LYS A 81 -11.64 8.52 -19.20
N LYS A 82 -12.64 8.50 -18.30
CA LYS A 82 -13.05 9.66 -17.50
C LYS A 82 -11.98 10.08 -16.48
N LEU A 83 -11.13 9.15 -16.08
CA LEU A 83 -10.08 9.39 -15.08
C LEU A 83 -8.73 9.76 -15.70
N ARG A 84 -8.58 9.70 -17.02
CA ARG A 84 -7.30 9.97 -17.70
C ARG A 84 -6.80 11.41 -17.58
N ASN A 85 -7.64 12.34 -17.16
CA ASN A 85 -7.26 13.73 -16.93
C ASN A 85 -6.96 14.05 -15.44
N VAL A 86 -6.97 13.05 -14.57
CA VAL A 86 -6.60 13.20 -13.17
C VAL A 86 -5.08 13.41 -13.05
N ASP A 87 -4.67 14.36 -12.22
CA ASP A 87 -3.25 14.59 -11.93
C ASP A 87 -2.63 13.38 -11.23
N VAL A 88 -1.37 13.05 -11.56
CA VAL A 88 -0.69 11.86 -10.98
C VAL A 88 -0.56 11.93 -9.46
N ASP A 89 -0.58 13.11 -8.87
CA ASP A 89 -0.55 13.33 -7.41
C ASP A 89 -1.96 13.32 -6.75
N LYS A 90 -3.00 12.91 -7.49
CA LYS A 90 -4.38 12.83 -7.01
C LYS A 90 -5.07 11.49 -7.33
N ILE A 91 -4.32 10.53 -7.85
CA ILE A 91 -4.87 9.24 -8.27
C ILE A 91 -5.36 8.45 -7.04
N VAL A 92 -6.59 7.95 -7.12
CA VAL A 92 -7.11 6.96 -6.17
C VAL A 92 -6.62 5.58 -6.59
N LEU A 93 -5.83 4.93 -5.73
CA LEU A 93 -5.28 3.60 -6.00
C LEU A 93 -6.23 2.49 -5.56
N ILE A 94 -6.88 2.67 -4.41
CA ILE A 94 -7.79 1.68 -3.83
C ILE A 94 -9.01 2.40 -3.30
N LYS A 95 -10.19 1.82 -3.56
CA LYS A 95 -11.47 2.27 -3.02
C LYS A 95 -12.25 1.07 -2.50
N GLY A 96 -12.91 1.23 -1.36
CA GLY A 96 -13.74 0.16 -0.80
C GLY A 96 -12.94 -0.97 -0.16
N LEU A 97 -11.71 -0.71 0.31
CA LEU A 97 -10.87 -1.68 1.00
C LEU A 97 -11.53 -2.06 2.33
N LYS A 98 -11.73 -3.34 2.55
CA LYS A 98 -12.36 -3.89 3.76
C LYS A 98 -11.35 -4.56 4.66
N TYR A 99 -11.58 -4.47 5.96
CA TYR A 99 -10.82 -5.20 6.97
C TYR A 99 -11.54 -6.49 7.34
N ASP A 100 -10.82 -7.60 7.27
CA ASP A 100 -11.26 -8.90 7.78
C ASP A 100 -10.60 -9.17 9.13
N ALA A 101 -11.41 -9.22 10.18
CA ALA A 101 -10.92 -9.44 11.55
C ALA A 101 -10.50 -10.90 11.81
N ASP A 102 -11.06 -11.85 11.08
CA ASP A 102 -10.72 -13.27 11.23
C ASP A 102 -9.35 -13.56 10.61
N ASP A 103 -9.09 -13.05 9.42
CA ASP A 103 -7.81 -13.18 8.72
C ASP A 103 -6.80 -12.09 9.12
N GLN A 104 -7.24 -11.03 9.81
CA GLN A 104 -6.41 -9.89 10.22
C GLN A 104 -5.68 -9.22 9.04
N GLU A 105 -6.41 -9.03 7.95
CA GLU A 105 -5.91 -8.40 6.72
C GLU A 105 -6.95 -7.47 6.09
N TRP A 106 -6.52 -6.67 5.13
CA TRP A 106 -7.38 -5.80 4.33
C TRP A 106 -7.44 -6.31 2.91
N GLY A 107 -8.64 -6.34 2.32
CA GLY A 107 -8.83 -6.85 0.97
C GLY A 107 -10.24 -6.60 0.44
N ASP A 108 -10.75 -7.57 -0.32
CA ASP A 108 -12.09 -7.61 -0.93
C ASP A 108 -12.36 -6.43 -1.87
N THR A 109 -11.33 -5.98 -2.57
CA THR A 109 -11.39 -4.93 -3.60
C THR A 109 -10.16 -5.00 -4.51
N ASP A 110 -10.04 -4.03 -5.40
CA ASP A 110 -8.96 -3.93 -6.37
C ASP A 110 -8.02 -2.76 -6.08
N ILE A 111 -6.77 -2.89 -6.55
CA ILE A 111 -5.78 -1.82 -6.62
C ILE A 111 -5.49 -1.47 -8.08
N TYR A 112 -5.47 -0.19 -8.38
CA TYR A 112 -5.05 0.35 -9.66
C TYR A 112 -3.55 0.65 -9.67
N ASP A 113 -2.85 0.17 -10.70
CA ASP A 113 -1.44 0.48 -10.98
C ASP A 113 -1.34 1.52 -12.10
N PRO A 114 -1.08 2.80 -11.80
CA PRO A 114 -1.00 3.85 -12.81
C PRO A 114 0.17 3.68 -13.79
N THR A 115 1.26 3.03 -13.37
CA THR A 115 2.45 2.81 -14.20
C THR A 115 2.13 1.87 -15.37
N GLY A 116 1.40 0.80 -15.09
CA GLY A 116 0.99 -0.19 -16.08
C GLY A 116 -0.39 0.04 -16.67
N GLY A 117 -1.22 0.89 -16.06
CA GLY A 117 -2.63 1.05 -16.42
C GLY A 117 -3.45 -0.22 -16.17
N LYS A 118 -3.11 -0.98 -15.13
CA LYS A 118 -3.71 -2.29 -14.81
C LYS A 118 -4.40 -2.28 -13.46
N ILE A 119 -5.39 -3.14 -13.32
CA ILE A 119 -6.15 -3.35 -12.09
C ILE A 119 -5.87 -4.77 -11.60
N TYR A 120 -5.59 -4.90 -10.30
CA TYR A 120 -5.29 -6.15 -9.60
C TYR A 120 -6.23 -6.32 -8.42
N SER A 121 -6.64 -7.54 -8.07
CA SER A 121 -7.19 -7.79 -6.74
C SER A 121 -6.11 -7.51 -5.69
N VAL A 122 -6.46 -7.01 -4.52
CA VAL A 122 -5.48 -6.59 -3.52
C VAL A 122 -5.72 -7.23 -2.17
N ASP A 123 -4.63 -7.67 -1.54
CA ASP A 123 -4.56 -8.05 -0.13
C ASP A 123 -3.43 -7.26 0.53
N ILE A 124 -3.70 -6.74 1.72
CA ILE A 124 -2.77 -5.90 2.47
C ILE A 124 -2.66 -6.41 3.90
N GLU A 125 -1.44 -6.47 4.40
CA GLU A 125 -1.12 -6.75 5.80
C GLU A 125 0.09 -5.93 6.24
N PHE A 126 0.21 -5.65 7.54
CA PHE A 126 1.47 -5.16 8.08
C PHE A 126 2.49 -6.30 8.14
N LYS A 127 3.63 -6.10 7.53
CA LYS A 127 4.81 -6.96 7.64
C LYS A 127 5.56 -6.73 8.97
N ASP A 128 5.57 -5.49 9.42
CA ASP A 128 6.12 -5.02 10.69
C ASP A 128 5.38 -3.75 11.15
N ALA A 129 5.80 -3.12 12.23
CA ALA A 129 5.11 -1.97 12.81
C ALA A 129 4.94 -0.77 11.86
N LYS A 130 5.74 -0.67 10.80
CA LYS A 130 5.78 0.48 9.89
C LYS A 130 5.61 0.13 8.41
N THR A 131 5.59 -1.15 8.05
CA THR A 131 5.62 -1.58 6.65
C THR A 131 4.37 -2.35 6.29
N LEU A 132 3.59 -1.83 5.35
CA LEU A 132 2.53 -2.56 4.68
C LEU A 132 3.10 -3.39 3.54
N LYS A 133 2.75 -4.66 3.50
CA LYS A 133 2.91 -5.55 2.36
C LYS A 133 1.61 -5.46 1.54
N VAL A 134 1.70 -4.93 0.34
CA VAL A 134 0.59 -4.77 -0.59
C VAL A 134 0.77 -5.79 -1.72
N TYR A 135 -0.08 -6.80 -1.73
CA TYR A 135 -0.05 -7.87 -2.71
C TYR A 135 -1.17 -7.69 -3.73
N GLY A 136 -0.80 -7.52 -4.99
CA GLY A 136 -1.74 -7.46 -6.12
C GLY A 136 -1.70 -8.75 -6.93
N ASN A 137 -2.86 -9.26 -7.33
CA ASN A 137 -2.98 -10.45 -8.18
C ASN A 137 -3.87 -10.18 -9.38
N ILE A 138 -3.44 -10.65 -10.56
CA ILE A 138 -4.24 -10.69 -11.78
C ILE A 138 -4.02 -12.05 -12.45
N TRP A 139 -5.07 -12.86 -12.55
CA TRP A 139 -5.04 -14.19 -13.16
C TRP A 139 -3.93 -15.12 -12.65
N GLY A 140 -3.71 -15.12 -11.32
CA GLY A 140 -2.68 -15.96 -10.68
C GLY A 140 -1.26 -15.40 -10.76
N ILE A 141 -1.04 -14.24 -11.40
CA ILE A 141 0.24 -13.55 -11.42
C ILE A 141 0.22 -12.46 -10.36
N GLY A 142 1.00 -12.64 -9.29
CA GLY A 142 1.08 -11.73 -8.16
C GLY A 142 2.28 -10.78 -8.23
N LYS A 143 2.08 -9.58 -7.69
CA LYS A 143 3.14 -8.59 -7.43
C LYS A 143 3.01 -8.07 -6.01
N THR A 144 4.13 -7.96 -5.32
CA THR A 144 4.20 -7.36 -3.99
C THR A 144 4.93 -6.04 -4.05
N VAL A 145 4.36 -5.02 -3.43
CA VAL A 145 5.02 -3.75 -3.14
C VAL A 145 4.93 -3.45 -1.64
N TYR A 146 5.86 -2.67 -1.13
CA TYR A 146 5.90 -2.30 0.28
C TYR A 146 5.69 -0.80 0.42
N TRP A 147 4.79 -0.42 1.34
CA TRP A 147 4.56 0.96 1.70
C TRP A 147 5.04 1.19 3.13
N THR A 148 5.94 2.15 3.32
CA THR A 148 6.50 2.47 4.64
C THR A 148 5.71 3.61 5.28
N LYS A 149 5.17 3.39 6.48
CA LYS A 149 4.41 4.40 7.22
C LYS A 149 5.32 5.57 7.61
N ILE A 150 4.90 6.78 7.26
CA ILE A 150 5.62 8.04 7.54
C ILE A 150 4.82 8.95 8.49
N LYS A 151 3.52 8.67 8.66
CA LYS A 151 2.66 9.38 9.62
C LYS A 151 1.45 8.57 10.01
#